data_30ae39c811a042f8110394ec2b7dfb35
#
_entry.id   30ae39c811a042f8110394ec2b7dfb35
#
_cell.length_a   1.000
_cell.length_b   1.000
_cell.length_c   1.000
_cell.angle_alpha   90.00
_cell.angle_beta   90.00
_cell.angle_gamma   90.00
#
_symmetry.space_group_name_H-M   'P 1'
#
loop_
_entity.id
_entity.type
_entity.pdbx_description
1 polymer ?
#
loop_
_entity_poly.entity_id
_entity_poly.type
_entity_poly.pdbx_seq_one_letter_code
_entity_poly.pdbx_strand_id
1 'polypeptide(L)'
;MKKISSLPDRIDQLLELSYNVSSQAICGEGNVSMRVDDGFYIKASGTDLATMEWEDTVHCDLDGNAYEGEEKKPSMEVGFHAWFYRTFPEINYVCHTHPLNTVKILCSARNISFAQDRLFPDQVVRNGIVSCLVPYATPGTPLMQQIELSVLEFIEKEKFFPKLILLKNHGIITASASAKDCATAALMCEKSAQIFIGAKVLDLVSFLPSEKVAEVNADPNEKYRRNLIQ
;
A
#
# COMPACT_ATOMS: atom_id res chain seq x y z
N MET A 1 -18.68 19.69 -1.39
CA MET A 1 -17.70 19.60 -0.30
C MET A 1 -17.84 18.22 0.32
N LYS A 2 -16.82 17.31 0.20
CA LYS A 2 -16.82 16.06 0.97
C LYS A 2 -16.78 16.43 2.46
N LYS A 3 -17.66 15.84 3.26
CA LYS A 3 -17.64 15.98 4.71
C LYS A 3 -16.30 15.44 5.18
N ILE A 4 -15.47 16.27 5.83
CA ILE A 4 -14.27 15.79 6.50
C ILE A 4 -14.77 14.84 7.59
N SER A 5 -14.40 13.57 7.54
CA SER A 5 -14.77 12.58 8.55
C SER A 5 -14.21 13.01 9.91
N SER A 6 -14.97 12.82 10.97
CA SER A 6 -14.52 13.13 12.34
C SER A 6 -13.31 12.28 12.72
N LEU A 7 -12.54 12.69 13.70
CA LEU A 7 -11.41 11.88 14.18
C LEU A 7 -11.85 10.47 14.61
N PRO A 8 -12.96 10.26 15.34
CA PRO A 8 -13.47 8.92 15.62
C PRO A 8 -13.75 8.10 14.37
N ASP A 9 -14.42 8.67 13.35
CA ASP A 9 -14.68 7.94 12.09
C ASP A 9 -13.38 7.50 11.39
N ARG A 10 -12.32 8.29 11.50
CA ARG A 10 -11.01 8.01 10.90
C ARG A 10 -10.24 6.93 11.68
N ILE A 11 -10.40 6.91 13.00
CA ILE A 11 -9.87 5.84 13.85
C ILE A 11 -10.51 4.51 13.47
N ASP A 12 -11.84 4.45 13.37
CA ASP A 12 -12.56 3.24 12.95
C ASP A 12 -12.07 2.76 11.57
N GLN A 13 -11.85 3.69 10.62
CA GLN A 13 -11.31 3.36 9.29
C GLN A 13 -9.87 2.82 9.36
N LEU A 14 -9.01 3.32 10.26
CA LEU A 14 -7.67 2.80 10.46
C LEU A 14 -7.69 1.37 11.01
N LEU A 15 -8.53 1.12 12.02
CA LEU A 15 -8.69 -0.21 12.61
C LEU A 15 -9.31 -1.21 11.62
N GLU A 16 -10.30 -0.78 10.82
CA GLU A 16 -10.85 -1.58 9.73
C GLU A 16 -9.79 -1.89 8.66
N LEU A 17 -8.96 -0.92 8.28
CA LEU A 17 -7.83 -1.14 7.37
C LEU A 17 -6.89 -2.20 7.92
N SER A 18 -6.47 -2.06 9.19
CA SER A 18 -5.59 -3.01 9.87
C SER A 18 -6.16 -4.43 9.82
N TYR A 19 -7.40 -4.60 10.24
CA TYR A 19 -8.07 -5.90 10.24
C TYR A 19 -8.18 -6.50 8.84
N ASN A 20 -8.59 -5.71 7.84
CA ASN A 20 -8.79 -6.18 6.48
C ASN A 20 -7.50 -6.71 5.81
N VAL A 21 -6.34 -6.17 6.16
CA VAL A 21 -5.05 -6.60 5.61
C VAL A 21 -4.28 -7.56 6.52
N SER A 22 -4.81 -7.89 7.69
CA SER A 22 -4.13 -8.69 8.72
C SER A 22 -3.69 -10.08 8.23
N SER A 23 -4.45 -10.69 7.32
CA SER A 23 -4.09 -11.98 6.69
C SER A 23 -2.81 -11.92 5.83
N GLN A 24 -2.31 -10.70 5.57
CA GLN A 24 -1.07 -10.46 4.82
C GLN A 24 0.13 -10.16 5.73
N ALA A 25 -0.02 -10.38 7.03
CA ALA A 25 1.02 -10.14 8.02
C ALA A 25 1.09 -11.33 9.00
N ILE A 26 2.28 -11.70 9.39
CA ILE A 26 2.55 -12.81 10.31
C ILE A 26 3.41 -12.29 11.46
N CYS A 27 3.11 -12.70 12.69
CA CYS A 27 3.95 -12.37 13.85
C CYS A 27 4.20 -10.87 14.06
N GLY A 28 3.19 -10.02 13.87
CA GLY A 28 3.29 -8.58 14.07
C GLY A 28 3.94 -7.80 12.94
N GLU A 29 4.22 -8.46 11.80
CA GLU A 29 4.67 -7.78 10.58
C GLU A 29 3.69 -6.73 10.09
N GLY A 30 4.17 -5.86 9.17
CA GLY A 30 3.36 -4.85 8.54
C GLY A 30 2.94 -3.73 9.49
N ASN A 31 2.44 -2.68 8.90
CA ASN A 31 1.99 -1.50 9.64
C ASN A 31 1.00 -0.70 8.81
N VAL A 32 0.15 0.03 9.52
CA VAL A 32 -0.81 0.97 8.95
C VAL A 32 -0.72 2.29 9.68
N SER A 33 -1.02 3.37 8.99
CA SER A 33 -1.05 4.71 9.58
C SER A 33 -2.15 5.57 8.99
N MET A 34 -2.47 6.64 9.71
CA MET A 34 -3.52 7.60 9.39
C MET A 34 -3.02 9.01 9.67
N ARG A 35 -3.11 9.92 8.68
CA ARG A 35 -2.81 11.35 8.83
C ARG A 35 -3.74 12.02 9.81
N VAL A 36 -3.24 12.95 10.60
CA VAL A 36 -4.00 13.96 11.37
C VAL A 36 -3.42 15.36 11.10
N ASP A 37 -4.03 16.39 11.69
CA ASP A 37 -3.71 17.77 11.34
C ASP A 37 -2.24 18.16 11.64
N ASP A 38 -1.68 17.62 12.72
CA ASP A 38 -0.33 17.91 13.21
C ASP A 38 0.68 16.77 13.01
N GLY A 39 0.27 15.67 12.34
CA GLY A 39 1.14 14.51 12.15
C GLY A 39 0.39 13.30 11.63
N PHE A 40 0.62 12.14 12.24
CA PHE A 40 -0.07 10.91 11.91
C PHE A 40 -0.01 9.90 13.06
N TYR A 41 -1.00 9.03 13.13
CA TYR A 41 -0.96 7.84 13.99
C TYR A 41 -0.47 6.64 13.19
N ILE A 42 0.41 5.85 13.77
CA ILE A 42 0.96 4.63 13.17
C ILE A 42 0.90 3.48 14.17
N LYS A 43 0.72 2.26 13.68
CA LYS A 43 0.79 1.03 14.47
C LYS A 43 2.10 0.97 15.27
N ALA A 44 1.99 0.69 16.56
CA ALA A 44 3.14 0.48 17.43
C ALA A 44 3.96 -0.75 17.03
N SER A 45 5.25 -0.71 17.27
CA SER A 45 6.14 -1.83 17.07
C SER A 45 5.75 -3.01 17.98
N GLY A 46 5.71 -4.22 17.41
CA GLY A 46 5.42 -5.45 18.14
C GLY A 46 3.93 -5.74 18.37
N THR A 47 3.00 -4.90 17.89
CA THR A 47 1.56 -5.20 17.92
C THR A 47 1.13 -5.93 16.64
N ASP A 48 -0.02 -6.60 16.68
CA ASP A 48 -0.55 -7.40 15.56
C ASP A 48 -1.68 -6.66 14.84
N LEU A 49 -1.68 -6.69 13.49
CA LEU A 49 -2.70 -6.03 12.69
C LEU A 49 -4.11 -6.62 12.90
N ALA A 50 -4.21 -7.92 13.23
CA ALA A 50 -5.50 -8.60 13.40
C ALA A 50 -6.22 -8.18 14.69
N THR A 51 -5.47 -7.79 15.70
CA THR A 51 -5.97 -7.46 17.03
C THR A 51 -5.65 -6.03 17.45
N MET A 52 -5.21 -5.19 16.50
CA MET A 52 -4.85 -3.80 16.75
C MET A 52 -6.05 -3.02 17.30
N GLU A 53 -5.84 -2.40 18.43
CA GLU A 53 -6.74 -1.43 19.05
C GLU A 53 -6.17 -0.01 18.92
N TRP A 54 -6.96 0.99 19.27
CA TRP A 54 -6.49 2.38 19.22
C TRP A 54 -5.24 2.63 20.07
N GLU A 55 -5.18 2.02 21.23
CA GLU A 55 -4.06 2.06 22.18
C GLU A 55 -2.77 1.42 21.63
N ASP A 56 -2.88 0.71 20.51
CA ASP A 56 -1.75 0.15 19.76
C ASP A 56 -1.21 1.11 18.70
N THR A 57 -1.65 2.35 18.72
CA THR A 57 -1.11 3.40 17.84
C THR A 57 -0.16 4.31 18.58
N VAL A 58 0.73 4.96 17.85
CA VAL A 58 1.66 5.99 18.33
C VAL A 58 1.45 7.24 17.51
N HIS A 59 1.25 8.38 18.17
CA HIS A 59 1.18 9.69 17.52
C HIS A 59 2.58 10.18 17.19
N CYS A 60 2.83 10.48 15.92
CA CYS A 60 4.11 10.96 15.41
C CYS A 60 3.93 12.28 14.68
N ASP A 61 4.95 13.13 14.76
CA ASP A 61 5.08 14.30 13.89
C ASP A 61 5.40 13.89 12.43
N LEU A 62 5.39 14.85 11.51
CA LEU A 62 5.68 14.59 10.11
C LEU A 62 7.16 14.21 9.83
N ASP A 63 8.04 14.28 10.82
CA ASP A 63 9.41 13.77 10.73
C ASP A 63 9.53 12.32 11.23
N GLY A 64 8.44 11.79 11.80
CA GLY A 64 8.36 10.42 12.29
C GLY A 64 8.81 10.27 13.75
N ASN A 65 8.97 11.39 14.48
CA ASN A 65 9.26 11.36 15.90
C ASN A 65 7.96 11.19 16.69
N ALA A 66 7.93 10.27 17.63
CA ALA A 66 6.81 10.13 18.55
C ALA A 66 6.68 11.40 19.42
N TYR A 67 5.44 11.86 19.63
CA TYR A 67 5.19 12.98 20.55
C TYR A 67 5.52 12.61 22.00
N GLU A 68 5.81 13.65 22.80
CA GLU A 68 6.06 13.47 24.23
C GLU A 68 4.83 12.86 24.94
N GLY A 69 5.07 11.86 25.77
CA GLY A 69 4.01 11.12 26.49
C GLY A 69 3.60 9.80 25.83
N GLU A 70 4.07 9.50 24.63
CA GLU A 70 3.84 8.20 24.02
C GLU A 70 4.64 7.10 24.74
N GLU A 71 3.93 6.08 25.24
CA GLU A 71 4.54 4.96 25.97
C GLU A 71 5.11 3.88 25.03
N LYS A 72 4.52 3.74 23.84
CA LYS A 72 4.92 2.76 22.83
C LYS A 72 5.85 3.37 21.78
N LYS A 73 6.66 2.53 21.15
CA LYS A 73 7.50 2.96 20.03
C LYS A 73 6.73 2.78 18.71
N PRO A 74 6.84 3.72 17.79
CA PRO A 74 6.27 3.55 16.45
C PRO A 74 6.94 2.37 15.73
N SER A 75 6.32 1.90 14.65
CA SER A 75 6.95 0.95 13.72
C SER A 75 8.35 1.43 13.33
N MET A 76 9.29 0.51 13.19
CA MET A 76 10.66 0.80 12.68
C MET A 76 10.65 1.43 11.29
N GLU A 77 9.55 1.30 10.57
CA GLU A 77 9.35 1.81 9.21
C GLU A 77 8.61 3.15 9.16
N VAL A 78 8.45 3.81 10.30
CA VAL A 78 7.79 5.13 10.43
C VAL A 78 8.32 6.18 9.44
N GLY A 79 9.60 6.09 9.06
CA GLY A 79 10.25 7.06 8.19
C GLY A 79 9.60 7.18 6.80
N PHE A 80 9.23 6.10 6.13
CA PHE A 80 8.59 6.22 4.83
C PHE A 80 7.12 6.66 4.95
N HIS A 81 6.41 6.33 6.05
CA HIS A 81 5.08 6.90 6.33
C HIS A 81 5.14 8.42 6.47
N ALA A 82 6.08 8.92 7.27
CA ALA A 82 6.35 10.34 7.43
C ALA A 82 6.65 11.01 6.08
N TRP A 83 7.50 10.37 5.25
CA TRP A 83 7.82 10.88 3.93
C TRP A 83 6.58 10.99 3.02
N PHE A 84 5.71 9.98 2.98
CA PHE A 84 4.47 10.05 2.20
C PHE A 84 3.59 11.23 2.66
N TYR A 85 3.45 11.41 3.96
CA TYR A 85 2.61 12.48 4.51
C TYR A 85 3.18 13.87 4.28
N ARG A 86 4.51 14.05 4.33
CA ARG A 86 5.14 15.34 4.00
C ARG A 86 5.01 15.68 2.53
N THR A 87 5.20 14.70 1.66
CA THR A 87 5.35 14.92 0.22
C THR A 87 4.00 15.01 -0.50
N PHE A 88 2.99 14.26 -0.02
CA PHE A 88 1.70 14.13 -0.69
C PHE A 88 0.55 14.47 0.26
N PRO A 89 0.09 15.74 0.29
CA PRO A 89 -0.97 16.19 1.21
C PRO A 89 -2.31 15.47 1.05
N GLU A 90 -2.57 14.91 -0.14
CA GLU A 90 -3.78 14.15 -0.45
C GLU A 90 -3.80 12.74 0.14
N ILE A 91 -2.66 12.21 0.59
CA ILE A 91 -2.58 10.89 1.23
C ILE A 91 -3.00 11.03 2.69
N ASN A 92 -4.00 10.24 3.08
CA ASN A 92 -4.50 10.16 4.46
C ASN A 92 -4.19 8.82 5.14
N TYR A 93 -3.95 7.76 4.35
CA TYR A 93 -3.65 6.42 4.86
C TYR A 93 -2.47 5.82 4.11
N VAL A 94 -1.60 5.13 4.85
CA VAL A 94 -0.51 4.31 4.31
C VAL A 94 -0.60 2.93 4.94
N CYS A 95 -0.46 1.90 4.12
CA CYS A 95 -0.50 0.52 4.53
C CYS A 95 0.70 -0.22 3.94
N HIS A 96 1.41 -0.95 4.77
CA HIS A 96 2.52 -1.82 4.40
C HIS A 96 2.27 -3.23 4.94
N THR A 97 2.39 -4.23 4.05
CA THR A 97 2.17 -5.65 4.39
C THR A 97 3.13 -6.55 3.61
N HIS A 98 3.24 -7.82 4.07
CA HIS A 98 4.08 -8.84 3.46
C HIS A 98 3.25 -10.01 2.90
N PRO A 99 2.39 -9.80 1.88
CA PRO A 99 1.49 -10.83 1.39
C PRO A 99 2.29 -11.99 0.79
N LEU A 100 2.01 -13.21 1.25
CA LEU A 100 2.85 -14.39 1.03
C LEU A 100 3.14 -14.68 -0.45
N ASN A 101 2.10 -14.68 -1.30
CA ASN A 101 2.29 -15.01 -2.72
C ASN A 101 2.94 -13.85 -3.48
N THR A 102 2.64 -12.62 -3.11
CA THR A 102 3.32 -11.44 -3.65
C THR A 102 4.80 -11.46 -3.30
N VAL A 103 5.18 -11.74 -2.05
CA VAL A 103 6.58 -11.85 -1.63
C VAL A 103 7.31 -12.96 -2.39
N LYS A 104 6.68 -14.12 -2.66
CA LYS A 104 7.26 -15.16 -3.52
C LYS A 104 7.66 -14.61 -4.91
N ILE A 105 6.79 -13.80 -5.52
CA ILE A 105 7.08 -13.18 -6.82
C ILE A 105 8.20 -12.15 -6.67
N LEU A 106 8.15 -11.31 -5.63
CA LEU A 106 9.15 -10.26 -5.39
C LEU A 106 10.55 -10.82 -5.10
N CYS A 107 10.64 -12.04 -4.58
CA CYS A 107 11.88 -12.81 -4.41
C CYS A 107 12.34 -13.54 -5.69
N SER A 108 11.60 -13.43 -6.81
CA SER A 108 11.90 -14.10 -8.06
C SER A 108 12.30 -13.13 -9.17
N ALA A 109 12.85 -13.66 -10.27
CA ALA A 109 13.14 -12.87 -11.47
C ALA A 109 11.85 -12.39 -12.22
N ARG A 110 10.65 -12.78 -11.76
CA ARG A 110 9.37 -12.42 -12.36
C ARG A 110 8.75 -11.14 -11.79
N ASN A 111 9.41 -10.49 -10.84
CA ASN A 111 8.93 -9.26 -10.22
C ASN A 111 8.70 -8.11 -11.22
N ILE A 112 9.51 -8.01 -12.28
CA ILE A 112 9.38 -6.97 -13.31
C ILE A 112 8.07 -7.17 -14.10
N SER A 113 7.81 -8.36 -14.64
CA SER A 113 6.58 -8.62 -15.40
C SER A 113 5.33 -8.50 -14.52
N PHE A 114 5.39 -8.90 -13.26
CA PHE A 114 4.29 -8.70 -12.31
C PHE A 114 4.02 -7.21 -12.02
N ALA A 115 5.05 -6.38 -11.98
CA ALA A 115 4.91 -4.94 -11.80
C ALA A 115 4.35 -4.23 -13.04
N GLN A 116 4.77 -4.65 -14.24
CA GLN A 116 4.48 -3.95 -15.49
C GLN A 116 3.21 -4.43 -16.17
N ASP A 117 2.91 -5.73 -16.10
CA ASP A 117 1.82 -6.33 -16.84
C ASP A 117 0.57 -6.56 -15.97
N ARG A 118 -0.59 -6.70 -16.61
CA ARG A 118 -1.88 -6.91 -15.93
C ARG A 118 -2.54 -8.19 -16.43
N LEU A 119 -3.13 -8.95 -15.49
CA LEU A 119 -3.71 -10.26 -15.75
C LEU A 119 -5.21 -10.19 -16.08
N PHE A 120 -5.92 -9.27 -15.44
CA PHE A 120 -7.37 -9.17 -15.54
C PHE A 120 -7.87 -7.77 -15.16
N PRO A 121 -9.13 -7.40 -15.54
CA PRO A 121 -9.64 -6.04 -15.37
C PRO A 121 -9.63 -5.51 -13.94
N ASP A 122 -10.04 -6.31 -12.93
CA ASP A 122 -10.08 -5.84 -11.55
C ASP A 122 -8.69 -5.44 -11.02
N GLN A 123 -7.63 -6.13 -11.48
CA GLN A 123 -6.25 -5.73 -11.16
C GLN A 123 -5.93 -4.34 -11.71
N VAL A 124 -6.32 -4.04 -12.95
CA VAL A 124 -6.16 -2.70 -13.54
C VAL A 124 -6.87 -1.65 -12.69
N VAL A 125 -8.11 -1.91 -12.30
CA VAL A 125 -8.94 -0.97 -11.54
C VAL A 125 -8.34 -0.67 -10.17
N ARG A 126 -7.86 -1.70 -9.46
CA ARG A 126 -7.39 -1.57 -8.06
C ARG A 126 -5.91 -1.25 -7.92
N ASN A 127 -5.06 -1.88 -8.73
CA ASN A 127 -3.61 -1.69 -8.68
C ASN A 127 -3.07 -0.71 -9.73
N GLY A 128 -3.94 -0.17 -10.59
CA GLY A 128 -3.54 0.73 -11.69
C GLY A 128 -2.99 -0.03 -12.90
N ILE A 129 -2.61 0.70 -13.93
CA ILE A 129 -2.11 0.15 -15.21
C ILE A 129 -0.69 -0.42 -15.10
N VAL A 130 0.09 0.08 -14.15
CA VAL A 130 1.47 -0.34 -13.83
C VAL A 130 1.71 -0.09 -12.33
N SER A 131 2.61 -0.84 -11.71
CA SER A 131 3.00 -0.68 -10.31
C SER A 131 4.43 -0.16 -10.20
N CYS A 132 4.71 0.64 -9.18
CA CYS A 132 6.07 1.05 -8.85
C CYS A 132 6.83 -0.16 -8.27
N LEU A 133 8.01 -0.47 -8.81
CA LEU A 133 8.88 -1.53 -8.32
C LEU A 133 10.14 -0.91 -7.70
N VAL A 134 10.29 -1.08 -6.40
CA VAL A 134 11.40 -0.56 -5.61
C VAL A 134 12.49 -1.63 -5.51
N PRO A 135 13.74 -1.36 -5.88
CA PRO A 135 14.87 -2.25 -5.62
C PRO A 135 15.01 -2.58 -4.13
N TYR A 136 15.60 -3.75 -3.82
CA TYR A 136 15.85 -4.11 -2.43
C TYR A 136 16.77 -3.09 -1.75
N ALA A 137 16.38 -2.69 -0.55
CA ALA A 137 17.22 -1.96 0.38
C ALA A 137 16.97 -2.48 1.80
N THR A 138 17.95 -2.35 2.67
CA THR A 138 17.83 -2.76 4.08
C THR A 138 16.76 -1.91 4.77
N PRO A 139 15.85 -2.51 5.57
CA PRO A 139 14.85 -1.78 6.34
C PRO A 139 15.43 -0.61 7.15
N GLY A 140 14.63 0.42 7.35
CA GLY A 140 15.05 1.69 7.97
C GLY A 140 15.37 2.77 6.94
N THR A 141 16.31 3.64 7.25
CA THR A 141 16.67 4.80 6.39
C THR A 141 17.04 4.43 4.95
N PRO A 142 17.81 3.36 4.67
CA PRO A 142 18.13 2.99 3.29
C PRO A 142 16.87 2.62 2.48
N LEU A 143 15.93 1.89 3.07
CA LEU A 143 14.67 1.54 2.42
C LEU A 143 13.82 2.78 2.16
N MET A 144 13.70 3.68 3.15
CA MET A 144 12.97 4.95 2.99
C MET A 144 13.52 5.75 1.80
N GLN A 145 14.83 5.93 1.70
CA GLN A 145 15.47 6.67 0.60
C GLN A 145 15.22 5.99 -0.76
N GLN A 146 15.26 4.65 -0.80
CA GLN A 146 15.02 3.91 -2.03
C GLN A 146 13.54 4.00 -2.47
N ILE A 147 12.60 4.01 -1.52
CA ILE A 147 11.17 4.24 -1.79
C ILE A 147 10.98 5.64 -2.37
N GLU A 148 11.53 6.66 -1.72
CA GLU A 148 11.46 8.05 -2.17
C GLU A 148 11.95 8.18 -3.62
N LEU A 149 13.16 7.73 -3.92
CA LEU A 149 13.74 7.78 -5.26
C LEU A 149 12.83 7.07 -6.28
N SER A 150 12.44 5.83 -6.01
CA SER A 150 11.68 5.02 -6.96
C SER A 150 10.26 5.55 -7.22
N VAL A 151 9.60 6.10 -6.20
CA VAL A 151 8.25 6.68 -6.34
C VAL A 151 8.31 7.99 -7.12
N LEU A 152 9.30 8.84 -6.87
CA LEU A 152 9.47 10.09 -7.62
C LEU A 152 9.82 9.83 -9.09
N GLU A 153 10.73 8.88 -9.38
CA GLU A 153 11.04 8.44 -10.76
C GLU A 153 9.80 7.85 -11.46
N PHE A 154 9.01 7.05 -10.73
CA PHE A 154 7.76 6.51 -11.26
C PHE A 154 6.77 7.63 -11.64
N ILE A 155 6.56 8.61 -10.75
CA ILE A 155 5.65 9.74 -11.00
C ILE A 155 6.15 10.59 -12.18
N GLU A 156 7.46 10.81 -12.28
CA GLU A 156 8.04 11.54 -13.40
C GLU A 156 7.80 10.83 -14.73
N LYS A 157 7.95 9.51 -14.75
CA LYS A 157 7.76 8.69 -15.95
C LYS A 157 6.29 8.51 -16.33
N GLU A 158 5.47 8.06 -15.37
CA GLU A 158 4.09 7.61 -15.63
C GLU A 158 3.06 8.74 -15.52
N LYS A 159 3.42 9.90 -14.90
CA LYS A 159 2.58 11.10 -14.70
C LYS A 159 1.38 10.89 -13.77
N PHE A 160 1.43 9.89 -12.89
CA PHE A 160 0.44 9.67 -11.83
C PHE A 160 1.10 8.99 -10.62
N PHE A 161 0.42 9.09 -9.46
CA PHE A 161 0.86 8.43 -8.23
C PHE A 161 0.59 6.91 -8.28
N PRO A 162 1.52 6.03 -7.90
CA PRO A 162 1.34 4.58 -7.93
C PRO A 162 0.30 4.11 -6.90
N LYS A 163 -0.71 3.35 -7.34
CA LYS A 163 -1.67 2.72 -6.43
C LYS A 163 -1.09 1.55 -5.64
N LEU A 164 0.00 0.97 -6.17
CA LEU A 164 0.69 -0.16 -5.59
C LEU A 164 2.19 0.02 -5.78
N ILE A 165 2.92 -0.08 -4.68
CA ILE A 165 4.37 -0.03 -4.62
C ILE A 165 4.86 -1.40 -4.16
N LEU A 166 5.67 -2.04 -4.98
CA LEU A 166 6.22 -3.38 -4.78
C LEU A 166 7.66 -3.25 -4.30
N LEU A 167 7.97 -3.79 -3.13
CA LEU A 167 9.32 -3.77 -2.55
C LEU A 167 10.00 -5.12 -2.81
N LYS A 168 11.04 -5.16 -3.64
CA LYS A 168 11.78 -6.40 -3.94
C LYS A 168 12.27 -7.07 -2.66
N ASN A 169 12.06 -8.39 -2.56
CA ASN A 169 12.46 -9.21 -1.41
C ASN A 169 11.93 -8.74 -0.05
N HIS A 170 10.77 -8.04 -0.03
CA HIS A 170 10.23 -7.48 1.20
C HIS A 170 8.69 -7.59 1.25
N GLY A 171 7.98 -6.68 0.63
CA GLY A 171 6.53 -6.60 0.73
C GLY A 171 5.93 -5.57 -0.21
N ILE A 172 4.82 -4.96 0.20
CA ILE A 172 4.11 -3.95 -0.58
C ILE A 172 3.77 -2.72 0.25
N ILE A 173 3.60 -1.58 -0.42
CA ILE A 173 3.01 -0.38 0.16
C ILE A 173 1.81 0.05 -0.71
N THR A 174 0.73 0.45 -0.05
CA THR A 174 -0.38 1.19 -0.64
C THR A 174 -0.59 2.48 0.14
N ALA A 175 -0.80 3.59 -0.58
CA ALA A 175 -1.01 4.90 0.02
C ALA A 175 -2.14 5.62 -0.73
N SER A 176 -3.11 6.18 0.00
CA SER A 176 -4.32 6.75 -0.58
C SER A 176 -4.99 7.77 0.36
N ALA A 177 -5.92 8.55 -0.19
CA ALA A 177 -6.84 9.36 0.59
C ALA A 177 -7.87 8.53 1.39
N SER A 178 -8.06 7.24 1.04
CA SER A 178 -9.06 6.33 1.60
C SER A 178 -8.42 5.07 2.18
N ALA A 179 -8.75 4.71 3.41
CA ALA A 179 -8.36 3.46 4.05
C ALA A 179 -8.83 2.23 3.22
N LYS A 180 -10.06 2.30 2.70
CA LYS A 180 -10.65 1.26 1.87
C LYS A 180 -9.88 1.04 0.55
N ASP A 181 -9.39 2.10 -0.08
CA ASP A 181 -8.58 1.98 -1.29
C ASP A 181 -7.23 1.31 -0.97
N CYS A 182 -6.59 1.66 0.16
CA CYS A 182 -5.37 0.99 0.61
C CYS A 182 -5.59 -0.51 0.80
N ALA A 183 -6.63 -0.89 1.57
CA ALA A 183 -6.96 -2.30 1.81
C ALA A 183 -7.26 -3.03 0.50
N THR A 184 -8.10 -2.44 -0.36
CA THR A 184 -8.52 -3.07 -1.62
C THR A 184 -7.34 -3.28 -2.57
N ALA A 185 -6.41 -2.32 -2.66
CA ALA A 185 -5.22 -2.45 -3.49
C ALA A 185 -4.28 -3.55 -2.96
N ALA A 186 -4.08 -3.63 -1.64
CA ALA A 186 -3.27 -4.66 -1.01
C ALA A 186 -3.87 -6.08 -1.24
N LEU A 187 -5.17 -6.25 -0.98
CA LEU A 187 -5.87 -7.52 -1.18
C LEU A 187 -5.88 -7.95 -2.66
N MET A 188 -6.07 -7.00 -3.58
CA MET A 188 -6.03 -7.28 -5.02
C MET A 188 -4.63 -7.67 -5.48
N CYS A 189 -3.58 -7.09 -4.90
CA CYS A 189 -2.20 -7.49 -5.19
C CYS A 189 -1.99 -8.96 -4.86
N GLU A 190 -2.38 -9.41 -3.67
CA GLU A 190 -2.21 -10.80 -3.25
C GLU A 190 -3.05 -11.77 -4.10
N LYS A 191 -4.32 -11.41 -4.41
CA LYS A 191 -5.14 -12.18 -5.35
C LYS A 191 -4.47 -12.30 -6.72
N SER A 192 -3.90 -11.22 -7.23
CA SER A 192 -3.19 -11.21 -8.52
C SER A 192 -1.95 -12.10 -8.49
N ALA A 193 -1.23 -12.09 -7.36
CA ALA A 193 -0.05 -12.93 -7.17
C ALA A 193 -0.43 -14.44 -7.13
N GLN A 194 -1.52 -14.80 -6.46
CA GLN A 194 -2.04 -16.18 -6.46
C GLN A 194 -2.39 -16.63 -7.88
N ILE A 195 -3.10 -15.79 -8.64
CA ILE A 195 -3.46 -16.09 -10.04
C ILE A 195 -2.21 -16.21 -10.91
N PHE A 196 -1.25 -15.30 -10.77
CA PHE A 196 0.01 -15.32 -11.52
C PHE A 196 0.79 -16.63 -11.31
N ILE A 197 0.94 -17.03 -10.03
CA ILE A 197 1.63 -18.28 -9.68
C ILE A 197 0.86 -19.50 -10.22
N GLY A 198 -0.47 -19.53 -10.00
CA GLY A 198 -1.32 -20.63 -10.48
C GLY A 198 -1.32 -20.78 -12.00
N ALA A 199 -1.40 -19.68 -12.75
CA ALA A 199 -1.32 -19.69 -14.19
C ALA A 199 0.05 -20.22 -14.70
N LYS A 200 1.13 -19.90 -13.99
CA LYS A 200 2.47 -20.44 -14.30
C LYS A 200 2.57 -21.96 -14.12
N VAL A 201 1.86 -22.51 -13.15
CA VAL A 201 1.83 -23.96 -12.91
C VAL A 201 1.03 -24.67 -13.99
N LEU A 202 -0.04 -24.03 -14.49
CA LEU A 202 -0.89 -24.60 -15.54
C LEU A 202 -0.21 -24.57 -16.91
N ASP A 203 0.53 -23.51 -17.24
CA ASP A 203 1.30 -23.38 -18.50
C ASP A 203 2.04 -22.03 -18.53
N LEU A 204 1.68 -21.16 -19.48
CA LEU A 204 2.22 -19.80 -19.62
C LEU A 204 1.21 -18.76 -19.15
N VAL A 205 1.71 -17.75 -18.43
CA VAL A 205 0.89 -16.61 -18.05
C VAL A 205 0.50 -15.81 -19.29
N SER A 206 -0.81 -15.60 -19.46
CA SER A 206 -1.36 -14.70 -20.48
C SER A 206 -1.70 -13.38 -19.82
N PHE A 207 -1.07 -12.31 -20.28
CA PHE A 207 -1.37 -10.95 -19.83
C PHE A 207 -2.39 -10.27 -20.74
N LEU A 208 -3.08 -9.27 -20.22
CA LEU A 208 -3.91 -8.40 -21.04
C LEU A 208 -3.02 -7.61 -22.00
N PRO A 209 -3.40 -7.46 -23.28
CA PRO A 209 -2.76 -6.52 -24.19
C PRO A 209 -2.81 -5.08 -23.64
N SER A 210 -1.78 -4.29 -23.91
CA SER A 210 -1.65 -2.93 -23.35
C SER A 210 -2.82 -2.01 -23.73
N GLU A 211 -3.36 -2.15 -24.95
CA GLU A 211 -4.56 -1.43 -25.39
C GLU A 211 -5.80 -1.81 -24.57
N LYS A 212 -5.94 -3.08 -24.17
CA LYS A 212 -7.05 -3.51 -23.31
C LYS A 212 -6.89 -3.02 -21.86
N VAL A 213 -5.68 -2.96 -21.36
CA VAL A 213 -5.40 -2.31 -20.08
C VAL A 213 -5.82 -0.83 -20.09
N ALA A 214 -5.49 -0.12 -21.16
CA ALA A 214 -5.87 1.27 -21.36
C ALA A 214 -7.40 1.45 -21.46
N GLU A 215 -8.08 0.58 -22.20
CA GLU A 215 -9.55 0.58 -22.31
C GLU A 215 -10.21 0.42 -20.93
N VAL A 216 -9.82 -0.58 -20.14
CA VAL A 216 -10.35 -0.80 -18.78
C VAL A 216 -10.09 0.40 -17.89
N ASN A 217 -8.90 0.99 -17.95
CA ASN A 217 -8.57 2.16 -17.14
C ASN A 217 -9.41 3.40 -17.51
N ALA A 218 -9.79 3.53 -18.78
CA ALA A 218 -10.57 4.65 -19.29
C ALA A 218 -12.09 4.44 -19.15
N ASP A 219 -12.56 3.21 -18.92
CA ASP A 219 -13.98 2.86 -18.90
C ASP A 219 -14.76 3.68 -17.86
N PRO A 220 -15.86 4.37 -18.27
CA PRO A 220 -16.67 5.19 -17.36
C PRO A 220 -17.32 4.37 -16.24
N ASN A 221 -17.73 3.14 -16.50
CA ASN A 221 -18.34 2.28 -15.48
C ASN A 221 -17.30 1.87 -14.43
N GLU A 222 -16.06 1.59 -14.84
CA GLU A 222 -14.98 1.30 -13.90
C GLU A 222 -14.56 2.54 -13.10
N LYS A 223 -14.62 3.72 -13.70
CA LYS A 223 -14.46 4.99 -12.96
C LYS A 223 -15.59 5.19 -11.94
N TYR A 224 -16.83 4.91 -12.32
CA TYR A 224 -17.98 4.96 -11.41
C TYR A 224 -17.84 3.97 -10.25
N ARG A 225 -17.50 2.70 -10.53
CA ARG A 225 -17.24 1.67 -9.50
C ARG A 225 -16.13 2.09 -8.52
N ARG A 226 -15.06 2.70 -9.02
CA ARG A 226 -13.99 3.25 -8.16
C ARG A 226 -14.53 4.31 -7.19
N ASN A 227 -15.39 5.20 -7.68
CA ASN A 227 -15.95 6.28 -6.87
C ASN A 227 -16.99 5.81 -5.84
N LEU A 228 -17.69 4.69 -6.08
CA LEU A 228 -18.64 4.10 -5.11
C LEU A 228 -17.95 3.48 -3.90
N ILE A 229 -16.66 3.19 -4.00
CA ILE A 229 -15.88 2.48 -3.00
C ILE A 229 -14.99 3.47 -2.20
N GLN A 230 -14.95 4.73 -2.61
CA GLN A 230 -14.23 5.81 -1.93
C GLN A 230 -14.94 6.34 -0.68
#